data_b1e03a8525aebd0976cea8747fe18e32
#
_entry.id   b1e03a8525aebd0976cea8747fe18e32
#
_cell.length_a   1.000
_cell.length_b   1.000
_cell.length_c   1.000
_cell.angle_alpha   90.00
_cell.angle_beta   90.00
_cell.angle_gamma   90.00
#
_symmetry.space_group_name_H-M   'P 1'
#
loop_
_entity.id
_entity.type
_entity.pdbx_description
1 polymer ?
#
loop_
_entity_poly.entity_id
_entity_poly.type
_entity_poly.pdbx_seq_one_letter_code
_entity_poly.pdbx_strand_id
1 'polypeptide(L)'
;FQSFYRNYTDGGERDYICVYRVNRDASVTEMTFVYDDSRIQMIFNTAKYENRDWKFIATGIRDLKDMKLTEKGYFIYTYSNIIAHGGLKEYFRVSPLTDECRKLTRKYVYGLSYVNYNMLVIDWDESNASDILVPCMFDDIYRLYTGENLKPDGGWIDADKYESVMLSMFPVTVTELRDNCDYNSEKNSYRYQVILGKQYPPFGEVVDYIYNDDGTVSLIVDAVWADKGSDIAFRNTLTVKPEEDGTFKYMSNHIEKMECDIPVYSD
;
A
#
# COMPACT_ATOMS: atom_id res chain seq x y z
N PHE A 1 0.42 -22.83 -8.18
CA PHE A 1 -0.56 -21.80 -8.55
C PHE A 1 -0.82 -21.79 -10.05
N GLN A 2 0.21 -21.68 -10.88
CA GLN A 2 0.06 -21.61 -12.35
C GLN A 2 -0.71 -22.80 -12.91
N SER A 3 -0.39 -24.04 -12.47
CA SER A 3 -1.09 -25.25 -12.91
C SER A 3 -2.55 -25.22 -12.49
N PHE A 4 -2.85 -24.98 -11.23
CA PHE A 4 -4.20 -24.85 -10.70
C PHE A 4 -5.00 -23.76 -11.44
N TYR A 5 -4.42 -22.57 -11.61
CA TYR A 5 -5.09 -21.46 -12.29
C TYR A 5 -5.36 -21.76 -13.76
N ARG A 6 -4.42 -22.40 -14.46
CA ARG A 6 -4.64 -22.84 -15.85
C ARG A 6 -5.77 -23.86 -15.93
N ASN A 7 -5.80 -24.85 -15.04
CA ASN A 7 -6.87 -25.84 -15.00
C ASN A 7 -8.23 -25.17 -14.79
N TYR A 8 -8.31 -24.17 -13.90
CA TYR A 8 -9.51 -23.37 -13.71
C TYR A 8 -9.91 -22.59 -14.97
N THR A 9 -8.97 -21.91 -15.64
CA THR A 9 -9.27 -21.08 -16.83
C THR A 9 -9.62 -21.89 -18.06
N ASP A 10 -9.06 -23.07 -18.20
CA ASP A 10 -9.28 -23.96 -19.34
C ASP A 10 -10.51 -24.86 -19.17
N GLY A 11 -11.22 -24.75 -18.04
CA GLY A 11 -12.39 -25.59 -17.74
C GLY A 11 -12.05 -27.05 -17.53
N GLY A 12 -10.88 -27.31 -16.93
CA GLY A 12 -10.39 -28.66 -16.66
C GLY A 12 -11.14 -29.39 -15.54
N GLU A 13 -10.62 -30.54 -15.16
CA GLU A 13 -11.17 -31.35 -14.08
C GLU A 13 -10.97 -30.67 -12.71
N ARG A 14 -11.65 -31.26 -11.70
CA ARG A 14 -11.51 -30.83 -10.30
C ARG A 14 -10.06 -30.74 -9.88
N ASP A 15 -9.70 -29.59 -9.25
CA ASP A 15 -8.37 -29.32 -8.74
C ASP A 15 -8.42 -28.48 -7.47
N TYR A 16 -7.34 -28.46 -6.71
CA TYR A 16 -7.25 -27.65 -5.50
C TYR A 16 -5.83 -27.17 -5.23
N ILE A 17 -5.73 -26.07 -4.48
CA ILE A 17 -4.46 -25.57 -3.97
C ILE A 17 -4.63 -25.07 -2.54
N CYS A 18 -3.66 -25.37 -1.68
CA CYS A 18 -3.64 -24.97 -0.28
C CYS A 18 -2.60 -23.87 -0.05
N VAL A 19 -2.97 -22.87 0.78
CA VAL A 19 -2.13 -21.74 1.17
C VAL A 19 -2.22 -21.56 2.68
N TYR A 20 -1.09 -21.28 3.31
CA TYR A 20 -1.03 -20.93 4.72
C TYR A 20 -0.70 -19.45 4.89
N ARG A 21 -1.51 -18.74 5.67
CA ARG A 21 -1.30 -17.34 6.03
C ARG A 21 -1.07 -17.22 7.52
N VAL A 22 0.06 -16.61 7.90
CA VAL A 22 0.32 -16.23 9.29
C VAL A 22 -0.32 -14.86 9.53
N ASN A 23 -1.23 -14.78 10.48
CA ASN A 23 -1.95 -13.57 10.85
C ASN A 23 -1.16 -12.73 11.86
N ARG A 24 -1.53 -11.46 12.03
CA ARG A 24 -0.86 -10.53 12.95
C ARG A 24 -0.89 -10.96 14.42
N ASP A 25 -1.92 -11.70 14.81
CA ASP A 25 -2.11 -12.26 16.16
C ASP A 25 -1.40 -13.61 16.37
N ALA A 26 -0.50 -13.97 15.44
CA ALA A 26 0.22 -15.23 15.37
C ALA A 26 -0.67 -16.48 15.17
N SER A 27 -1.93 -16.32 14.83
CA SER A 27 -2.72 -17.44 14.32
C SER A 27 -2.33 -17.80 12.88
N VAL A 28 -2.61 -19.04 12.47
CA VAL A 28 -2.36 -19.53 11.12
C VAL A 28 -3.70 -19.88 10.48
N THR A 29 -3.95 -19.35 9.31
CA THR A 29 -5.10 -19.70 8.48
C THR A 29 -4.63 -20.56 7.31
N GLU A 30 -5.11 -21.79 7.23
CA GLU A 30 -5.05 -22.61 6.04
C GLU A 30 -6.23 -22.24 5.13
N MET A 31 -5.95 -21.96 3.87
CA MET A 31 -6.93 -21.65 2.83
C MET A 31 -6.77 -22.65 1.70
N THR A 32 -7.79 -23.46 1.45
CA THR A 32 -7.84 -24.41 0.33
C THR A 32 -8.80 -23.88 -0.72
N PHE A 33 -8.27 -23.46 -1.86
CA PHE A 33 -9.06 -23.08 -3.03
C PHE A 33 -9.38 -24.34 -3.83
N VAL A 34 -10.65 -24.55 -4.13
CA VAL A 34 -11.14 -25.71 -4.86
C VAL A 34 -11.88 -25.23 -6.09
N TYR A 35 -11.54 -25.80 -7.23
CA TYR A 35 -12.31 -25.70 -8.47
C TYR A 35 -12.91 -27.07 -8.78
N ASP A 36 -14.21 -27.13 -9.00
CA ASP A 36 -14.97 -28.36 -9.26
C ASP A 36 -16.14 -28.05 -10.20
N ASP A 37 -15.99 -28.45 -11.45
CA ASP A 37 -17.04 -28.37 -12.49
C ASP A 37 -17.83 -27.05 -12.50
N SER A 38 -17.13 -25.93 -12.68
CA SER A 38 -17.64 -24.56 -12.67
C SER A 38 -17.91 -23.93 -11.29
N ARG A 39 -17.78 -24.66 -10.20
CA ARG A 39 -17.91 -24.13 -8.86
C ARG A 39 -16.52 -23.83 -8.27
N ILE A 40 -16.40 -22.64 -7.69
CA ILE A 40 -15.17 -22.22 -7.04
C ILE A 40 -15.46 -21.96 -5.56
N GLN A 41 -14.65 -22.55 -4.70
CA GLN A 41 -14.81 -22.41 -3.25
C GLN A 41 -13.45 -22.18 -2.58
N MET A 42 -13.48 -21.47 -1.45
CA MET A 42 -12.39 -21.42 -0.50
C MET A 42 -12.84 -22.04 0.82
N ILE A 43 -12.14 -23.08 1.25
CA ILE A 43 -12.29 -23.69 2.57
C ILE A 43 -11.20 -23.11 3.44
N PHE A 44 -11.52 -22.62 4.64
CA PHE A 44 -10.53 -22.09 5.54
C PHE A 44 -10.61 -22.67 6.94
N ASN A 45 -9.45 -22.87 7.55
CA ASN A 45 -9.27 -23.31 8.92
C ASN A 45 -8.27 -22.36 9.59
N THR A 46 -8.67 -21.73 10.68
CA THR A 46 -7.76 -20.87 11.46
C THR A 46 -7.46 -21.52 12.80
N ALA A 47 -6.20 -21.64 13.12
CA ALA A 47 -5.74 -22.19 14.40
C ALA A 47 -4.68 -21.29 15.02
N LYS A 48 -4.56 -21.32 16.34
CA LYS A 48 -3.55 -20.61 17.11
C LYS A 48 -2.82 -21.58 18.03
N TYR A 49 -1.50 -21.40 18.14
CA TYR A 49 -0.70 -22.20 19.04
C TYR A 49 -0.68 -21.56 20.44
N GLU A 50 -1.33 -22.21 21.42
CA GLU A 50 -1.42 -21.74 22.79
C GLU A 50 -1.26 -22.90 23.77
N ASN A 51 -0.52 -22.69 24.86
CA ASN A 51 -0.28 -23.72 25.89
C ASN A 51 0.30 -25.04 25.33
N ARG A 52 1.21 -24.95 24.35
CA ARG A 52 1.86 -26.08 23.67
C ARG A 52 0.92 -26.95 22.84
N ASP A 53 -0.22 -26.43 22.42
CA ASP A 53 -1.20 -27.12 21.58
C ASP A 53 -1.82 -26.18 20.55
N TRP A 54 -2.30 -26.76 19.43
CA TRP A 54 -3.03 -26.03 18.39
C TRP A 54 -4.51 -25.99 18.72
N LYS A 55 -5.07 -24.81 18.82
CA LYS A 55 -6.51 -24.58 19.01
C LYS A 55 -7.14 -24.03 17.75
N PHE A 56 -8.14 -24.69 17.24
CA PHE A 56 -8.96 -24.19 16.15
C PHE A 56 -9.82 -23.02 16.64
N ILE A 57 -9.76 -21.90 15.91
CA ILE A 57 -10.47 -20.66 16.23
C ILE A 57 -11.67 -20.52 15.32
N ALA A 58 -11.51 -20.80 14.01
CA ALA A 58 -12.52 -20.63 13.01
C ALA A 58 -12.35 -21.64 11.87
N THR A 59 -13.46 -22.05 11.31
CA THR A 59 -13.51 -22.85 10.08
C THR A 59 -14.71 -22.41 9.25
N GLY A 60 -14.63 -22.56 7.94
CA GLY A 60 -15.76 -22.25 7.07
C GLY A 60 -15.47 -22.51 5.60
N ILE A 61 -16.53 -22.35 4.82
CA ILE A 61 -16.50 -22.45 3.36
C ILE A 61 -17.06 -21.14 2.81
N ARG A 62 -16.43 -20.63 1.76
CA ARG A 62 -16.86 -19.46 1.01
C ARG A 62 -16.97 -19.78 -0.46
N ASP A 63 -18.10 -19.46 -1.07
CA ASP A 63 -18.25 -19.52 -2.51
C ASP A 63 -17.55 -18.31 -3.13
N LEU A 64 -16.78 -18.55 -4.16
CA LEU A 64 -16.07 -17.52 -4.92
C LEU A 64 -16.78 -17.29 -6.25
N LYS A 65 -16.77 -16.05 -6.70
CA LYS A 65 -17.29 -15.64 -7.99
C LYS A 65 -16.25 -15.84 -9.10
N ASP A 66 -15.01 -15.47 -8.81
CA ASP A 66 -13.89 -15.60 -9.72
C ASP A 66 -12.55 -15.66 -8.98
N MET A 67 -11.52 -16.07 -9.71
CA MET A 67 -10.12 -16.04 -9.31
C MET A 67 -9.27 -15.49 -10.46
N LYS A 68 -8.23 -14.74 -10.16
CA LYS A 68 -7.27 -14.21 -11.12
C LYS A 68 -5.84 -14.37 -10.60
N LEU A 69 -4.98 -14.94 -11.43
CA LEU A 69 -3.52 -14.89 -11.21
C LEU A 69 -2.95 -13.85 -12.15
N THR A 70 -2.34 -12.80 -11.58
CA THR A 70 -1.72 -11.72 -12.35
C THR A 70 -0.35 -12.15 -12.87
N GLU A 71 0.16 -11.48 -13.90
CA GLU A 71 1.47 -11.78 -14.50
C GLU A 71 2.62 -11.61 -13.51
N LYS A 72 2.50 -10.68 -12.57
CA LYS A 72 3.51 -10.40 -11.56
C LYS A 72 3.34 -11.21 -10.28
N GLY A 73 2.41 -12.16 -10.26
CA GLY A 73 2.28 -13.14 -9.19
C GLY A 73 1.39 -12.73 -8.04
N TYR A 74 0.33 -11.96 -8.27
CA TYR A 74 -0.76 -11.81 -7.34
C TYR A 74 -1.89 -12.79 -7.65
N PHE A 75 -2.38 -13.48 -6.63
CA PHE A 75 -3.62 -14.24 -6.69
C PHE A 75 -4.72 -13.40 -6.05
N ILE A 76 -5.70 -13.01 -6.86
CA ILE A 76 -6.84 -12.17 -6.48
C ILE A 76 -8.09 -13.04 -6.58
N TYR A 77 -8.94 -13.04 -5.57
CA TYR A 77 -10.18 -13.79 -5.58
C TYR A 77 -11.36 -12.96 -5.08
N THR A 78 -12.52 -13.21 -5.66
CA THR A 78 -13.74 -12.46 -5.39
C THR A 78 -14.76 -13.37 -4.72
N TYR A 79 -15.29 -12.97 -3.58
CA TYR A 79 -16.38 -13.67 -2.90
C TYR A 79 -17.70 -13.51 -3.65
N SER A 80 -18.53 -14.54 -3.67
CA SER A 80 -19.86 -14.47 -4.28
C SER A 80 -20.82 -13.57 -3.51
N ASN A 81 -20.59 -13.40 -2.19
CA ASN A 81 -21.41 -12.57 -1.30
C ASN A 81 -20.51 -11.69 -0.44
N ILE A 82 -21.02 -10.51 -0.06
CA ILE A 82 -20.34 -9.60 0.87
C ILE A 82 -20.17 -10.29 2.23
N ILE A 83 -18.94 -10.31 2.73
CA ILE A 83 -18.61 -10.88 4.02
C ILE A 83 -18.42 -9.72 5.01
N ALA A 84 -19.46 -9.42 5.78
CA ALA A 84 -19.46 -8.40 6.82
C ALA A 84 -18.95 -7.01 6.30
N HIS A 85 -18.04 -6.36 7.02
CA HIS A 85 -17.46 -5.07 6.63
C HIS A 85 -16.27 -5.20 5.63
N GLY A 86 -15.93 -6.42 5.22
CA GLY A 86 -14.94 -6.69 4.19
C GLY A 86 -15.50 -6.47 2.79
N GLY A 87 -14.67 -6.11 1.82
CA GLY A 87 -15.06 -6.05 0.42
C GLY A 87 -15.33 -7.42 -0.17
N LEU A 88 -15.62 -7.42 -1.47
CA LEU A 88 -15.83 -8.67 -2.21
C LEU A 88 -14.52 -9.35 -2.60
N LYS A 89 -13.38 -8.65 -2.60
CA LYS A 89 -12.10 -9.16 -3.09
C LYS A 89 -11.06 -9.27 -1.99
N GLU A 90 -10.28 -10.33 -2.06
CA GLU A 90 -9.02 -10.46 -1.33
C GLU A 90 -7.90 -10.87 -2.28
N TYR A 91 -6.66 -10.73 -1.81
CA TYR A 91 -5.49 -11.00 -2.62
C TYR A 91 -4.30 -11.38 -1.74
N PHE A 92 -3.36 -12.09 -2.35
CA PHE A 92 -2.03 -12.33 -1.78
C PHE A 92 -1.02 -12.57 -2.89
N ARG A 93 0.24 -12.32 -2.60
CA ARG A 93 1.33 -12.52 -3.56
C ARG A 93 1.78 -13.99 -3.50
N VAL A 94 1.80 -14.66 -4.66
CA VAL A 94 2.29 -16.04 -4.82
C VAL A 94 3.73 -16.09 -5.31
N SER A 95 4.22 -15.03 -5.95
CA SER A 95 5.60 -14.86 -6.37
C SER A 95 6.25 -13.74 -5.55
N PRO A 96 7.03 -14.06 -4.50
CA PRO A 96 7.57 -13.03 -3.62
C PRO A 96 8.58 -12.13 -4.34
N LEU A 97 8.56 -10.85 -4.01
CA LEU A 97 9.63 -9.91 -4.38
C LEU A 97 10.94 -10.29 -3.67
N THR A 98 12.06 -9.80 -4.20
CA THR A 98 13.36 -9.94 -3.53
C THR A 98 13.33 -9.35 -2.12
N ASP A 99 14.21 -9.84 -1.24
CA ASP A 99 14.30 -9.31 0.14
C ASP A 99 14.60 -7.82 0.13
N GLU A 100 15.43 -7.36 -0.80
CA GLU A 100 15.79 -5.95 -0.91
C GLU A 100 14.61 -5.10 -1.35
N CYS A 101 13.87 -5.49 -2.40
CA CYS A 101 12.65 -4.78 -2.80
C CYS A 101 11.64 -4.68 -1.66
N ARG A 102 11.48 -5.76 -0.87
CA ARG A 102 10.59 -5.74 0.31
C ARG A 102 11.06 -4.79 1.41
N LYS A 103 12.39 -4.68 1.63
CA LYS A 103 12.96 -3.72 2.60
C LYS A 103 12.76 -2.28 2.12
N LEU A 104 13.05 -2.02 0.85
CA LEU A 104 12.88 -0.69 0.25
C LEU A 104 11.40 -0.27 0.26
N THR A 105 10.47 -1.19 -0.06
CA THR A 105 9.03 -0.96 0.08
C THR A 105 8.66 -0.54 1.49
N ARG A 106 9.11 -1.30 2.51
CA ARG A 106 8.79 -0.99 3.92
C ARG A 106 9.37 0.34 4.38
N LYS A 107 10.57 0.68 3.90
CA LYS A 107 11.26 1.90 4.32
C LYS A 107 10.71 3.15 3.67
N TYR A 108 10.37 3.10 2.37
CA TYR A 108 10.14 4.30 1.57
C TYR A 108 8.73 4.44 0.99
N VAL A 109 7.94 3.37 0.94
CA VAL A 109 6.65 3.37 0.21
C VAL A 109 5.48 2.95 1.09
N TYR A 110 5.72 2.02 2.02
CA TYR A 110 4.65 1.48 2.87
C TYR A 110 4.02 2.55 3.75
N GLY A 111 2.71 2.75 3.59
CA GLY A 111 1.93 3.74 4.34
C GLY A 111 1.64 5.01 3.54
N LEU A 112 2.24 5.20 2.35
CA LEU A 112 1.86 6.27 1.43
C LEU A 112 0.50 5.98 0.78
N SER A 113 -0.33 7.00 0.63
CA SER A 113 -1.64 6.92 -0.01
C SER A 113 -1.57 7.32 -1.48
N TYR A 114 -2.37 6.63 -2.30
CA TYR A 114 -2.56 6.95 -3.72
C TYR A 114 -3.89 7.66 -4.00
N VAL A 115 -4.71 7.84 -2.98
CA VAL A 115 -6.08 8.34 -3.14
C VAL A 115 -6.36 9.59 -2.31
N ASN A 116 -5.50 9.89 -1.33
CA ASN A 116 -5.67 11.06 -0.45
C ASN A 116 -4.77 12.23 -0.85
N TYR A 117 -3.71 11.97 -1.60
CA TYR A 117 -2.79 12.96 -2.13
C TYR A 117 -2.10 12.42 -3.39
N ASN A 118 -1.47 13.28 -4.15
CA ASN A 118 -1.00 12.98 -5.50
C ASN A 118 0.51 12.69 -5.62
N MET A 119 1.23 12.62 -4.51
CA MET A 119 2.69 12.46 -4.45
C MET A 119 3.24 11.34 -5.33
N LEU A 120 2.50 10.22 -5.50
CA LEU A 120 2.90 9.06 -6.28
C LEU A 120 2.21 8.96 -7.64
N VAL A 121 1.37 9.95 -8.00
CA VAL A 121 0.53 9.89 -9.22
C VAL A 121 0.68 11.10 -10.14
N ILE A 122 1.58 12.04 -9.81
CA ILE A 122 1.99 13.13 -10.69
C ILE A 122 3.50 13.17 -10.82
N ASP A 123 4.00 13.80 -11.88
CA ASP A 123 5.41 14.14 -12.03
C ASP A 123 5.75 15.34 -11.15
N TRP A 124 6.79 15.22 -10.33
CA TRP A 124 7.30 16.32 -9.53
C TRP A 124 8.79 16.13 -9.23
N ASP A 125 9.49 17.24 -9.02
CA ASP A 125 10.87 17.34 -8.56
C ASP A 125 11.06 18.58 -7.67
N GLU A 126 12.29 18.96 -7.39
CA GLU A 126 12.61 20.13 -6.56
C GLU A 126 12.01 21.45 -7.08
N SER A 127 11.76 21.56 -8.39
CA SER A 127 11.23 22.78 -9.02
C SER A 127 9.73 23.00 -8.81
N ASN A 128 8.99 21.92 -8.53
CA ASN A 128 7.53 21.94 -8.36
C ASN A 128 7.05 21.04 -7.20
N ALA A 129 7.90 20.78 -6.20
CA ALA A 129 7.54 19.95 -5.05
C ALA A 129 6.32 20.49 -4.25
N SER A 130 6.03 21.79 -4.36
CA SER A 130 4.82 22.37 -3.75
C SER A 130 3.51 21.81 -4.31
N ASP A 131 3.50 21.26 -5.52
CA ASP A 131 2.30 20.71 -6.17
C ASP A 131 1.76 19.45 -5.47
N ILE A 132 2.57 18.78 -4.65
CA ILE A 132 2.14 17.61 -3.89
C ILE A 132 1.64 17.96 -2.49
N LEU A 133 1.81 19.22 -2.03
CA LEU A 133 1.50 19.62 -0.67
C LEU A 133 -0.02 19.71 -0.46
N VAL A 134 -0.52 18.88 0.43
CA VAL A 134 -1.91 18.92 0.91
C VAL A 134 -1.94 18.59 2.40
N PRO A 135 -2.88 19.18 3.18
CA PRO A 135 -2.88 19.03 4.63
C PRO A 135 -2.97 17.57 5.11
N CYS A 136 -3.73 16.72 4.42
CA CYS A 136 -3.99 15.36 4.88
C CYS A 136 -2.80 14.40 4.70
N MET A 137 -1.75 14.77 3.94
CA MET A 137 -0.59 13.89 3.76
C MET A 137 0.29 13.80 5.02
N PHE A 138 0.22 14.80 5.92
CA PHE A 138 1.12 14.89 7.06
C PHE A 138 1.05 13.69 8.00
N ASP A 139 -0.11 13.10 8.21
CA ASP A 139 -0.27 11.93 9.11
C ASP A 139 0.57 10.73 8.65
N ASP A 140 0.54 10.43 7.35
CA ASP A 140 1.35 9.36 6.76
C ASP A 140 2.85 9.70 6.78
N ILE A 141 3.20 10.94 6.43
CA ILE A 141 4.59 11.40 6.42
C ILE A 141 5.18 11.43 7.84
N TYR A 142 4.44 11.91 8.82
CA TYR A 142 4.86 11.91 10.22
C TYR A 142 5.14 10.49 10.72
N ARG A 143 4.25 9.55 10.41
CA ARG A 143 4.42 8.13 10.79
C ARG A 143 5.63 7.49 10.10
N LEU A 144 5.87 7.80 8.83
CA LEU A 144 7.06 7.33 8.10
C LEU A 144 8.36 7.90 8.69
N TYR A 145 8.36 9.18 9.05
CA TYR A 145 9.53 9.85 9.58
C TYR A 145 9.87 9.44 11.02
N THR A 146 8.85 9.36 11.89
CA THR A 146 9.05 9.12 13.33
C THR A 146 8.84 7.68 13.77
N GLY A 147 8.13 6.88 12.98
CA GLY A 147 7.62 5.55 13.40
C GLY A 147 6.45 5.61 14.37
N GLU A 148 5.93 6.78 14.70
CA GLU A 148 4.88 7.00 15.69
C GLU A 148 3.58 7.49 15.04
N ASN A 149 2.46 7.26 15.71
CA ASN A 149 1.18 7.85 15.31
C ASN A 149 1.12 9.32 15.73
N LEU A 150 0.66 10.17 14.83
CA LEU A 150 0.42 11.58 15.12
C LEU A 150 -0.65 11.75 16.21
N LYS A 151 -0.43 12.69 17.13
CA LYS A 151 -1.40 13.06 18.18
C LYS A 151 -1.64 14.57 18.08
N PRO A 152 -2.67 15.00 17.34
CA PRO A 152 -3.02 16.41 17.24
C PRO A 152 -3.58 16.94 18.58
N ASP A 153 -3.27 18.18 18.92
CA ASP A 153 -3.84 18.85 20.08
C ASP A 153 -5.03 19.70 19.66
N GLY A 154 -6.22 19.34 20.11
CA GLY A 154 -7.46 20.05 19.77
C GLY A 154 -7.71 20.19 18.26
N GLY A 155 -7.19 19.26 17.44
CA GLY A 155 -7.31 19.30 15.98
C GLY A 155 -6.26 20.18 15.30
N TRP A 156 -5.17 20.52 16.00
CA TRP A 156 -4.08 21.33 15.49
C TRP A 156 -2.74 20.62 15.68
N ILE A 157 -1.79 20.97 14.84
CA ILE A 157 -0.41 20.49 14.87
C ILE A 157 0.49 21.72 14.99
N ASP A 158 1.36 21.72 15.98
CA ASP A 158 2.34 22.78 16.19
C ASP A 158 3.19 23.02 14.95
N ALA A 159 3.45 24.30 14.60
CA ALA A 159 4.14 24.65 13.37
C ALA A 159 5.57 24.11 13.34
N ASP A 160 6.33 24.19 14.44
CA ASP A 160 7.70 23.71 14.47
C ASP A 160 7.77 22.20 14.21
N LYS A 161 6.81 21.46 14.79
CA LYS A 161 6.68 20.01 14.54
C LYS A 161 6.37 19.70 13.07
N TYR A 162 5.38 20.38 12.50
CA TYR A 162 4.94 20.15 11.12
C TYR A 162 6.08 20.51 10.14
N GLU A 163 6.60 21.73 10.27
CA GLU A 163 7.63 22.27 9.38
C GLU A 163 8.92 21.43 9.45
N SER A 164 9.38 21.04 10.65
CA SER A 164 10.59 20.23 10.80
C SER A 164 10.50 18.89 10.09
N VAL A 165 9.36 18.20 10.17
CA VAL A 165 9.15 16.91 9.49
C VAL A 165 9.08 17.10 7.97
N MET A 166 8.24 18.04 7.50
CA MET A 166 8.04 18.24 6.05
C MET A 166 9.32 18.74 5.35
N LEU A 167 10.07 19.64 5.95
CA LEU A 167 11.36 20.13 5.41
C LEU A 167 12.43 19.04 5.40
N SER A 168 12.38 18.11 6.34
CA SER A 168 13.27 16.94 6.34
C SER A 168 12.92 15.96 5.25
N MET A 169 11.62 15.80 4.93
CA MET A 169 11.12 14.78 4.00
C MET A 169 11.02 15.26 2.55
N PHE A 170 10.91 16.57 2.29
CA PHE A 170 10.67 17.11 0.94
C PHE A 170 11.53 18.35 0.65
N PRO A 171 11.89 18.62 -0.63
CA PRO A 171 12.59 19.85 -1.03
C PRO A 171 11.60 21.02 -1.15
N VAL A 172 10.99 21.41 -0.05
CA VAL A 172 10.01 22.51 0.04
C VAL A 172 10.43 23.55 1.04
N THR A 173 9.81 24.75 1.00
CA THR A 173 10.06 25.86 1.90
C THR A 173 8.94 26.02 2.94
N VAL A 174 9.23 26.72 4.03
CA VAL A 174 8.21 27.08 5.04
C VAL A 174 7.06 27.88 4.41
N THR A 175 7.35 28.78 3.48
CA THR A 175 6.32 29.56 2.79
C THR A 175 5.36 28.67 2.02
N GLU A 176 5.88 27.75 1.22
CA GLU A 176 5.05 26.79 0.47
C GLU A 176 4.20 25.91 1.39
N LEU A 177 4.75 25.46 2.52
CA LEU A 177 3.97 24.72 3.51
C LEU A 177 2.81 25.55 4.07
N ARG A 178 3.08 26.81 4.43
CA ARG A 178 2.07 27.71 5.00
C ARG A 178 0.98 28.08 4.00
N ASP A 179 1.33 28.20 2.73
CA ASP A 179 0.41 28.56 1.67
C ASP A 179 -0.51 27.37 1.26
N ASN A 180 -0.01 26.12 1.36
CA ASN A 180 -0.71 24.95 0.83
C ASN A 180 -1.29 24.00 1.90
N CYS A 181 -0.94 24.17 3.19
CA CYS A 181 -1.25 23.16 4.21
C CYS A 181 -2.10 23.66 5.40
N ASP A 182 -3.06 24.55 5.16
CA ASP A 182 -3.99 25.07 6.20
C ASP A 182 -3.29 25.63 7.45
N TYR A 183 -2.28 26.47 7.25
CA TYR A 183 -1.58 27.15 8.32
C TYR A 183 -2.42 28.28 8.93
N ASN A 184 -2.47 28.36 10.26
CA ASN A 184 -3.09 29.43 11.01
C ASN A 184 -2.04 30.26 11.74
N SER A 185 -1.82 31.49 11.31
CA SER A 185 -0.80 32.38 11.88
C SER A 185 -1.09 32.85 13.32
N GLU A 186 -2.37 32.97 13.72
CA GLU A 186 -2.72 33.37 15.09
C GLU A 186 -2.41 32.27 16.10
N LYS A 187 -2.52 31.00 15.68
CA LYS A 187 -2.23 29.82 16.51
C LYS A 187 -0.81 29.30 16.34
N ASN A 188 -0.08 29.79 15.36
CA ASN A 188 1.19 29.20 14.92
C ASN A 188 1.11 27.69 14.76
N SER A 189 0.11 27.19 14.02
CA SER A 189 -0.22 25.77 13.92
C SER A 189 -0.89 25.46 12.60
N TYR A 190 -0.77 24.20 12.17
CA TYR A 190 -1.46 23.62 11.00
C TYR A 190 -2.73 22.88 11.43
N ARG A 191 -3.78 22.98 10.63
CA ARG A 191 -5.01 22.25 10.91
C ARG A 191 -4.81 20.76 10.61
N TYR A 192 -5.12 19.90 11.57
CA TYR A 192 -5.14 18.47 11.35
C TYR A 192 -6.32 18.07 10.47
N GLN A 193 -6.02 17.36 9.38
CA GLN A 193 -7.05 16.78 8.50
C GLN A 193 -6.98 15.27 8.56
N VAL A 194 -8.13 14.64 8.70
CA VAL A 194 -8.26 13.18 8.76
C VAL A 194 -8.14 12.61 7.35
N ILE A 195 -7.30 11.58 7.20
CA ILE A 195 -7.26 10.79 5.98
C ILE A 195 -8.57 10.01 5.83
N LEU A 196 -9.21 10.17 4.69
CA LEU A 196 -10.38 9.39 4.35
C LEU A 196 -9.96 7.98 3.94
N GLY A 197 -10.35 6.99 4.73
CA GLY A 197 -10.16 5.59 4.38
C GLY A 197 -11.01 5.21 3.17
N LYS A 198 -10.38 4.69 2.11
CA LYS A 198 -11.08 3.97 1.04
C LYS A 198 -10.94 2.48 1.25
N GLN A 199 -11.99 1.75 0.92
CA GLN A 199 -11.94 0.31 0.92
C GLN A 199 -11.06 -0.16 -0.26
N TYR A 200 -10.03 -0.96 0.03
CA TYR A 200 -9.09 -1.49 -0.96
C TYR A 200 -8.43 -0.44 -1.86
N PRO A 201 -7.77 0.58 -1.28
CA PRO A 201 -7.00 1.51 -2.08
C PRO A 201 -5.83 0.80 -2.75
N PRO A 202 -5.30 1.34 -3.86
CA PRO A 202 -4.02 0.87 -4.39
C PRO A 202 -2.91 1.11 -3.36
N PHE A 203 -1.90 0.24 -3.38
CA PHE A 203 -0.69 0.37 -2.57
C PHE A 203 0.55 0.09 -3.42
N GLY A 204 1.67 0.74 -3.06
CA GLY A 204 2.92 0.62 -3.80
C GLY A 204 3.79 -0.52 -3.33
N GLU A 205 4.47 -1.15 -4.30
CA GLU A 205 5.56 -2.09 -4.06
C GLU A 205 6.77 -1.71 -4.90
N VAL A 206 7.93 -1.62 -4.29
CA VAL A 206 9.19 -1.50 -5.01
C VAL A 206 9.46 -2.83 -5.70
N VAL A 207 9.53 -2.80 -7.03
CA VAL A 207 9.76 -4.00 -7.87
C VAL A 207 11.17 -4.06 -8.42
N ASP A 208 11.84 -2.90 -8.50
CA ASP A 208 13.24 -2.75 -8.90
C ASP A 208 13.82 -1.46 -8.31
N TYR A 209 15.14 -1.28 -8.36
CA TYR A 209 15.80 -0.10 -7.81
C TYR A 209 17.18 0.12 -8.45
N ILE A 210 17.64 1.38 -8.41
CA ILE A 210 18.98 1.79 -8.89
C ILE A 210 19.62 2.68 -7.82
N TYR A 211 20.81 2.31 -7.37
CA TYR A 211 21.65 3.22 -6.56
C TYR A 211 22.39 4.15 -7.51
N ASN A 212 22.17 5.43 -7.39
CA ASN A 212 22.74 6.46 -8.26
C ASN A 212 24.11 6.96 -7.73
N ASP A 213 24.96 7.46 -8.60
CA ASP A 213 26.30 7.97 -8.25
C ASP A 213 26.26 9.19 -7.33
N ASP A 214 25.16 9.93 -7.31
CA ASP A 214 24.93 11.11 -6.45
C ASP A 214 24.44 10.76 -5.04
N GLY A 215 24.37 9.46 -4.71
CA GLY A 215 23.92 8.94 -3.43
C GLY A 215 22.39 8.83 -3.29
N THR A 216 21.64 9.16 -4.32
CA THR A 216 20.17 8.90 -4.34
C THR A 216 19.86 7.46 -4.73
N VAL A 217 18.62 7.04 -4.50
CA VAL A 217 18.11 5.74 -4.92
C VAL A 217 16.83 5.95 -5.72
N SER A 218 16.83 5.49 -6.97
CA SER A 218 15.63 5.44 -7.81
C SER A 218 14.89 4.14 -7.55
N LEU A 219 13.66 4.23 -7.10
CA LEU A 219 12.78 3.11 -6.77
C LEU A 219 11.73 2.96 -7.86
N ILE A 220 11.71 1.83 -8.54
CA ILE A 220 10.65 1.50 -9.49
C ILE A 220 9.49 0.92 -8.68
N VAL A 221 8.39 1.67 -8.61
CA VAL A 221 7.23 1.35 -7.78
C VAL A 221 6.04 0.98 -8.66
N ASP A 222 5.50 -0.21 -8.45
CA ASP A 222 4.24 -0.64 -9.05
C ASP A 222 3.11 -0.48 -8.05
N ALA A 223 2.00 0.11 -8.47
CA ALA A 223 0.79 0.19 -7.69
C ALA A 223 -0.07 -1.06 -7.90
N VAL A 224 -0.28 -1.82 -6.84
CA VAL A 224 -1.19 -2.96 -6.80
C VAL A 224 -2.59 -2.46 -6.44
N TRP A 225 -3.56 -2.72 -7.30
CA TRP A 225 -4.96 -2.35 -7.06
C TRP A 225 -5.88 -3.56 -7.25
N ALA A 226 -6.05 -4.34 -6.18
CA ALA A 226 -6.81 -5.59 -6.22
C ALA A 226 -8.28 -5.38 -6.66
N ASP A 227 -8.89 -4.25 -6.28
CA ASP A 227 -10.27 -3.93 -6.71
C ASP A 227 -10.40 -3.77 -8.23
N LYS A 228 -9.36 -3.28 -8.90
CA LYS A 228 -9.25 -3.23 -10.37
C LYS A 228 -8.68 -4.52 -10.97
N GLY A 229 -8.26 -5.47 -10.14
CA GLY A 229 -7.64 -6.72 -10.59
C GLY A 229 -6.29 -6.49 -11.27
N SER A 230 -5.56 -5.44 -10.89
CA SER A 230 -4.27 -5.07 -11.46
C SER A 230 -3.16 -5.08 -10.40
N ASP A 231 -2.00 -5.58 -10.75
CA ASP A 231 -0.75 -5.48 -9.98
C ASP A 231 0.23 -4.45 -10.56
N ILE A 232 -0.25 -3.67 -11.54
CA ILE A 232 0.43 -2.53 -12.15
C ILE A 232 -0.59 -1.48 -12.59
N ALA A 233 -1.47 -1.07 -11.67
CA ALA A 233 -2.44 -0.02 -11.96
C ALA A 233 -1.76 1.25 -12.49
N PHE A 234 -0.57 1.53 -11.98
CA PHE A 234 0.40 2.47 -12.56
C PHE A 234 1.80 2.14 -12.06
N ARG A 235 2.79 2.69 -12.75
CA ARG A 235 4.20 2.59 -12.41
C ARG A 235 4.81 3.98 -12.34
N ASN A 236 5.62 4.19 -11.33
CA ASN A 236 6.38 5.40 -11.16
C ASN A 236 7.80 5.13 -10.68
N THR A 237 8.72 6.04 -10.98
CA THR A 237 10.06 6.07 -10.41
C THR A 237 10.11 7.12 -9.33
N LEU A 238 10.18 6.67 -8.08
CA LEU A 238 10.31 7.51 -6.89
C LEU A 238 11.80 7.63 -6.51
N THR A 239 12.35 8.85 -6.56
CA THR A 239 13.73 9.08 -6.15
C THR A 239 13.80 9.51 -4.70
N VAL A 240 14.62 8.83 -3.92
CA VAL A 240 14.86 9.13 -2.51
C VAL A 240 16.34 9.36 -2.25
N LYS A 241 16.67 10.23 -1.31
CA LYS A 241 18.02 10.46 -0.82
C LYS A 241 18.13 9.95 0.61
N PRO A 242 18.80 8.82 0.84
CA PRO A 242 19.12 8.36 2.20
C PRO A 242 20.10 9.33 2.88
N GLU A 243 19.93 9.56 4.18
CA GLU A 243 20.81 10.36 5.00
C GLU A 243 21.63 9.49 5.96
N GLU A 244 22.77 9.99 6.43
CA GLU A 244 23.71 9.25 7.29
C GLU A 244 23.10 8.83 8.64
N ASP A 245 22.15 9.60 9.15
CA ASP A 245 21.43 9.32 10.40
C ASP A 245 20.32 8.26 10.27
N GLY A 246 20.14 7.70 9.05
CA GLY A 246 19.14 6.70 8.74
C GLY A 246 17.79 7.26 8.30
N THR A 247 17.61 8.59 8.35
CA THR A 247 16.47 9.29 7.73
C THR A 247 16.61 9.32 6.22
N PHE A 248 15.67 9.92 5.52
CA PHE A 248 15.72 10.07 4.07
C PHE A 248 14.86 11.25 3.61
N LYS A 249 15.08 11.68 2.38
CA LYS A 249 14.31 12.73 1.72
C LYS A 249 13.76 12.23 0.39
N TYR A 250 12.50 12.53 0.11
CA TYR A 250 11.95 12.36 -1.23
C TYR A 250 12.42 13.47 -2.13
N MET A 251 12.92 13.13 -3.31
CA MET A 251 13.54 14.10 -4.24
C MET A 251 12.70 14.34 -5.47
N SER A 252 12.04 13.30 -6.00
CA SER A 252 11.21 13.41 -7.20
C SER A 252 10.34 12.17 -7.37
N ASN A 253 9.32 12.32 -8.21
CA ASN A 253 8.52 11.22 -8.73
C ASN A 253 8.28 11.41 -10.23
N HIS A 254 8.43 10.37 -11.00
CA HIS A 254 8.16 10.35 -12.44
C HIS A 254 7.22 9.22 -12.78
N ILE A 255 6.12 9.52 -13.49
CA ILE A 255 5.14 8.53 -13.92
C ILE A 255 5.59 7.88 -15.23
N GLU A 256 5.82 6.58 -15.20
CA GLU A 256 6.20 5.80 -16.38
C GLU A 256 5.00 5.20 -17.11
N LYS A 257 4.00 4.73 -16.35
CA LYS A 257 2.83 4.04 -16.88
C LYS A 257 1.61 4.24 -16.00
N MET A 258 0.47 4.45 -16.61
CA MET A 258 -0.82 4.51 -15.95
C MET A 258 -1.83 3.65 -16.71
N GLU A 259 -2.29 2.56 -16.11
CA GLU A 259 -3.31 1.66 -16.68
C GLU A 259 -4.71 1.93 -16.13
N CYS A 260 -4.80 2.58 -14.99
CA CYS A 260 -6.05 2.93 -14.34
C CYS A 260 -6.09 4.43 -14.06
N ASP A 261 -7.28 5.02 -14.18
CA ASP A 261 -7.51 6.39 -13.72
C ASP A 261 -7.46 6.44 -12.21
N ILE A 262 -6.50 7.16 -11.67
CA ILE A 262 -6.40 7.46 -10.25
C ILE A 262 -6.80 8.91 -10.05
N PRO A 263 -7.75 9.19 -9.16
CA PRO A 263 -8.08 10.57 -8.86
C PRO A 263 -6.83 11.27 -8.30
N VAL A 264 -6.37 12.27 -9.01
CA VAL A 264 -5.40 13.22 -8.47
C VAL A 264 -6.13 14.04 -7.42
N TYR A 265 -5.49 14.27 -6.27
CA TYR A 265 -6.05 15.16 -5.27
C TYR A 265 -6.22 16.55 -5.87
N SER A 266 -7.42 17.08 -5.79
CA SER A 266 -7.74 18.46 -6.14
C SER A 266 -8.45 19.11 -4.94
N ASP A 267 -8.06 20.31 -4.62
CA ASP A 267 -8.67 21.11 -3.54
C ASP A 267 -10.18 21.31 -3.72
#